data_1dbc11c38482a0dedd2fa3afdd77af1d
#
_entry.id   1dbc11c38482a0dedd2fa3afdd77af1d
#
_cell.length_a   1.000
_cell.length_b   1.000
_cell.length_c   1.000
_cell.angle_alpha   90.00
_cell.angle_beta   90.00
_cell.angle_gamma   90.00
#
_symmetry.space_group_name_H-M   'P 1'
#
loop_
_entity.id
_entity.type
_entity.pdbx_description
1 polymer ?
#
loop_
_entity_poly.entity_id
_entity_poly.type
_entity_poly.pdbx_seq_one_letter_code
_entity_poly.pdbx_strand_id
1 'polypeptide(L)'
;FDRVEATDLSPEQIAAADQHPRIRYRQGAAEQSHLSSNSVDAVLIAAAIHWLDVEQFNREVRRVLRPGGLLVWLGYEPIRDAPEELQAWLNSLYHERLNPFWPPERIHVDACYADLEFPGCDQPLPQGLKITEHWTQNDLLGFISTWSALRNANQQVDDNDQARFLINNLSDELNQVWPQNSDQLTLHLPLMGRWGVLP
;
A
#
# COMPACT_ATOMS: atom_id res chain seq x y z
N PHE A 1 8.63 -17.76 9.44
CA PHE A 1 9.99 -17.25 9.63
C PHE A 1 10.34 -17.25 11.12
N ASP A 2 11.59 -17.55 11.44
CA ASP A 2 12.08 -17.56 12.83
C ASP A 2 12.32 -16.15 13.33
N ARG A 3 12.71 -15.25 12.43
CA ARG A 3 12.98 -13.84 12.73
C ARG A 3 12.60 -12.97 11.54
N VAL A 4 12.07 -11.79 11.82
CA VAL A 4 11.76 -10.75 10.85
C VAL A 4 12.44 -9.45 11.29
N GLU A 5 13.15 -8.79 10.39
CA GLU A 5 13.62 -7.42 10.54
C GLU A 5 12.70 -6.54 9.68
N ALA A 6 11.91 -5.69 10.33
CA ALA A 6 10.97 -4.79 9.67
C ALA A 6 11.50 -3.35 9.74
N THR A 7 11.48 -2.65 8.62
CA THR A 7 11.96 -1.26 8.55
C THR A 7 10.90 -0.35 7.93
N ASP A 8 10.84 0.88 8.41
CA ASP A 8 10.10 1.98 7.84
C ASP A 8 10.88 3.29 8.04
N LEU A 9 10.68 4.27 7.17
CA LEU A 9 11.26 5.61 7.33
C LEU A 9 10.51 6.43 8.39
N SER A 10 9.20 6.18 8.58
CA SER A 10 8.36 6.89 9.54
C SER A 10 8.52 6.29 10.95
N PRO A 11 8.99 7.07 11.93
CA PRO A 11 9.02 6.66 13.31
C PRO A 11 7.61 6.43 13.87
N GLU A 12 6.59 7.11 13.34
CA GLU A 12 5.18 6.94 13.73
C GLU A 12 4.66 5.55 13.33
N GLN A 13 5.01 5.07 12.11
CA GLN A 13 4.65 3.73 11.67
C GLN A 13 5.33 2.66 12.53
N ILE A 14 6.61 2.85 12.85
CA ILE A 14 7.34 1.95 13.74
C ILE A 14 6.70 1.92 15.15
N ALA A 15 6.30 3.09 15.68
CA ALA A 15 5.68 3.19 17.00
C ALA A 15 4.27 2.56 17.04
N ALA A 16 3.53 2.60 15.93
CA ALA A 16 2.19 2.03 15.81
C ALA A 16 2.20 0.51 15.52
N ALA A 17 3.37 -0.06 15.21
CA ALA A 17 3.45 -1.47 14.81
C ALA A 17 3.17 -2.43 15.97
N ASP A 18 2.41 -3.48 15.68
CA ASP A 18 2.10 -4.55 16.62
C ASP A 18 3.38 -5.25 17.09
N GLN A 19 3.53 -5.37 18.41
CA GLN A 19 4.69 -6.02 19.00
C GLN A 19 4.60 -7.55 18.84
N HIS A 20 5.66 -8.15 18.34
CA HIS A 20 5.74 -9.60 18.19
C HIS A 20 7.15 -10.11 18.54
N PRO A 21 7.32 -11.22 19.29
CA PRO A 21 8.62 -11.68 19.78
C PRO A 21 9.62 -12.05 18.66
N ARG A 22 9.16 -12.32 17.46
CA ARG A 22 10.00 -12.65 16.29
C ARG A 22 10.24 -11.47 15.35
N ILE A 23 9.61 -10.31 15.60
CA ILE A 23 9.75 -9.13 14.74
C ILE A 23 10.58 -8.08 15.49
N ARG A 24 11.59 -7.57 14.82
CA ARG A 24 12.35 -6.40 15.27
C ARG A 24 12.06 -5.25 14.32
N TYR A 25 11.53 -4.17 14.86
CA TYR A 25 11.26 -2.96 14.12
C TYR A 25 12.43 -1.98 14.21
N ARG A 26 12.76 -1.33 13.11
CA ARG A 26 13.84 -0.34 13.03
C ARG A 26 13.47 0.76 12.04
N GLN A 27 13.71 2.02 12.43
CA GLN A 27 13.67 3.11 11.48
C GLN A 27 14.89 3.04 10.55
N GLY A 28 14.66 3.10 9.23
CA GLY A 28 15.73 3.07 8.24
C GLY A 28 15.23 2.97 6.81
N ALA A 29 16.09 3.39 5.88
CA ALA A 29 15.83 3.29 4.45
C ALA A 29 15.97 1.83 3.97
N ALA A 30 15.08 1.43 3.07
CA ALA A 30 15.12 0.09 2.47
C ALA A 30 16.30 -0.09 1.51
N GLU A 31 16.81 1.01 0.95
CA GLU A 31 17.94 1.05 0.04
C GLU A 31 19.29 0.82 0.74
N GLN A 32 19.31 0.95 2.07
CA GLN A 32 20.50 0.76 2.88
C GLN A 32 20.16 0.11 4.22
N SER A 33 19.96 -1.19 4.22
CA SER A 33 19.72 -1.94 5.44
C SER A 33 21.01 -2.13 6.26
N HIS A 34 20.85 -2.38 7.56
CA HIS A 34 21.98 -2.72 8.41
C HIS A 34 22.28 -4.22 8.45
N LEU A 35 21.68 -4.98 7.54
CA LEU A 35 21.81 -6.42 7.47
C LEU A 35 23.13 -6.82 6.82
N SER A 36 23.68 -7.95 7.25
CA SER A 36 24.88 -8.52 6.64
C SER A 36 24.58 -9.06 5.23
N SER A 37 25.60 -9.14 4.38
CA SER A 37 25.47 -9.78 3.07
C SER A 37 25.08 -11.25 3.22
N ASN A 38 24.24 -11.75 2.32
CA ASN A 38 23.78 -13.15 2.28
C ASN A 38 23.20 -13.63 3.64
N SER A 39 22.41 -12.79 4.31
CA SER A 39 21.95 -13.07 5.67
C SER A 39 20.45 -13.32 5.78
N VAL A 40 19.67 -13.01 4.75
CA VAL A 40 18.21 -13.16 4.77
C VAL A 40 17.73 -14.15 3.70
N ASP A 41 16.69 -14.88 4.02
CA ASP A 41 16.08 -15.88 3.12
C ASP A 41 15.01 -15.26 2.22
N ALA A 42 14.42 -14.15 2.66
CA ALA A 42 13.40 -13.44 1.89
C ALA A 42 13.44 -11.93 2.19
N VAL A 43 13.12 -11.14 1.17
CA VAL A 43 12.81 -9.71 1.29
C VAL A 43 11.39 -9.49 0.78
N LEU A 44 10.55 -8.88 1.60
CA LEU A 44 9.21 -8.45 1.25
C LEU A 44 9.14 -6.92 1.34
N ILE A 45 8.68 -6.27 0.27
CA ILE A 45 8.30 -4.85 0.31
C ILE A 45 6.81 -4.73 0.07
N ALA A 46 6.11 -4.07 1.00
CA ALA A 46 4.66 -3.95 0.98
C ALA A 46 4.25 -2.48 0.76
N ALA A 47 3.55 -2.22 -0.35
CA ALA A 47 2.99 -0.92 -0.74
C ALA A 47 3.99 0.26 -0.67
N ALA A 48 5.28 0.00 -0.90
CA ALA A 48 6.33 1.00 -0.73
C ALA A 48 7.32 1.11 -1.90
N ILE A 49 7.44 0.11 -2.78
CA ILE A 49 8.47 0.10 -3.84
C ILE A 49 8.44 1.33 -4.75
N HIS A 50 7.25 1.88 -4.99
CA HIS A 50 7.06 3.07 -5.84
C HIS A 50 7.60 4.38 -5.22
N TRP A 51 8.00 4.36 -3.94
CA TRP A 51 8.62 5.50 -3.26
C TRP A 51 10.15 5.43 -3.22
N LEU A 52 10.73 4.29 -3.62
CA LEU A 52 12.15 4.02 -3.45
C LEU A 52 12.95 4.37 -4.70
N ASP A 53 14.25 4.61 -4.50
CA ASP A 53 15.24 4.45 -5.57
C ASP A 53 15.38 2.95 -5.87
N VAL A 54 14.65 2.50 -6.89
CA VAL A 54 14.53 1.07 -7.25
C VAL A 54 15.89 0.46 -7.57
N GLU A 55 16.80 1.22 -8.21
CA GLU A 55 18.13 0.73 -8.53
C GLU A 55 18.98 0.51 -7.27
N GLN A 56 18.95 1.45 -6.32
CA GLN A 56 19.65 1.32 -5.05
C GLN A 56 19.04 0.20 -4.21
N PHE A 57 17.71 0.14 -4.13
CA PHE A 57 17.01 -0.94 -3.43
C PHE A 57 17.37 -2.31 -4.01
N ASN A 58 17.37 -2.47 -5.33
CA ASN A 58 17.73 -3.72 -5.98
C ASN A 58 19.19 -4.13 -5.72
N ARG A 59 20.12 -3.17 -5.62
CA ARG A 59 21.50 -3.47 -5.20
C ARG A 59 21.55 -3.99 -3.77
N GLU A 60 20.81 -3.35 -2.86
CA GLU A 60 20.75 -3.77 -1.47
C GLU A 60 20.10 -5.14 -1.32
N VAL A 61 19.01 -5.41 -2.03
CA VAL A 61 18.36 -6.74 -2.06
C VAL A 61 19.35 -7.82 -2.49
N ARG A 62 20.07 -7.63 -3.60
CA ARG A 62 21.10 -8.59 -4.06
C ARG A 62 22.22 -8.78 -3.04
N ARG A 63 22.53 -7.77 -2.25
CA ARG A 63 23.56 -7.86 -1.22
C ARG A 63 23.11 -8.68 -0.01
N VAL A 64 21.87 -8.50 0.45
CA VAL A 64 21.40 -9.10 1.72
C VAL A 64 20.77 -10.48 1.53
N LEU A 65 20.14 -10.75 0.39
CA LEU A 65 19.57 -12.06 0.09
C LEU A 65 20.65 -13.13 -0.05
N ARG A 66 20.36 -14.30 0.48
CA ARG A 66 21.14 -15.50 0.18
C ARG A 66 20.91 -15.93 -1.27
N PRO A 67 21.86 -16.62 -1.91
CA PRO A 67 21.60 -17.29 -3.19
C PRO A 67 20.34 -18.17 -3.09
N GLY A 68 19.41 -18.03 -4.04
CA GLY A 68 18.11 -18.69 -4.00
C GLY A 68 17.09 -18.03 -3.06
N GLY A 69 17.37 -16.84 -2.55
CA GLY A 69 16.45 -16.09 -1.70
C GLY A 69 15.26 -15.50 -2.47
N LEU A 70 14.16 -15.32 -1.76
CA LEU A 70 12.89 -14.86 -2.30
C LEU A 70 12.79 -13.31 -2.21
N LEU A 71 12.43 -12.66 -3.31
CA LEU A 71 12.01 -11.26 -3.32
C LEU A 71 10.52 -11.17 -3.67
N VAL A 72 9.77 -10.37 -2.91
CA VAL A 72 8.36 -10.10 -3.16
C VAL A 72 8.11 -8.60 -3.11
N TRP A 73 7.54 -8.07 -4.19
CA TRP A 73 6.93 -6.73 -4.24
C TRP A 73 5.43 -6.90 -4.12
N LEU A 74 4.86 -6.39 -3.05
CA LEU A 74 3.45 -6.54 -2.70
C LEU A 74 2.78 -5.17 -2.65
N GLY A 75 1.60 -5.09 -3.23
CA GLY A 75 0.68 -3.98 -3.12
C GLY A 75 -0.75 -4.48 -3.10
N TYR A 76 -1.69 -3.57 -3.11
CA TYR A 76 -3.12 -3.89 -3.24
C TYR A 76 -3.79 -2.94 -4.21
N GLU A 77 -4.82 -3.44 -4.86
CA GLU A 77 -5.71 -2.68 -5.74
C GLU A 77 -6.79 -1.95 -4.92
N PRO A 78 -7.51 -1.00 -5.53
CA PRO A 78 -8.69 -0.42 -4.91
C PRO A 78 -9.70 -1.48 -4.47
N ILE A 79 -10.51 -1.12 -3.45
CA ILE A 79 -11.57 -1.99 -2.93
C ILE A 79 -12.47 -2.48 -4.06
N ARG A 80 -12.78 -3.77 -4.03
CA ARG A 80 -13.70 -4.44 -4.96
C ARG A 80 -14.77 -5.19 -4.21
N ASP A 81 -15.83 -5.55 -4.95
CA ASP A 81 -16.96 -6.34 -4.46
C ASP A 81 -17.75 -5.67 -3.32
N ALA A 82 -17.70 -4.33 -3.23
CA ALA A 82 -18.59 -3.56 -2.36
C ALA A 82 -20.02 -3.51 -2.94
N PRO A 83 -21.05 -3.22 -2.12
CA PRO A 83 -22.39 -2.93 -2.61
C PRO A 83 -22.39 -1.89 -3.72
N GLU A 84 -23.27 -2.02 -4.70
CA GLU A 84 -23.21 -1.30 -5.99
C GLU A 84 -23.06 0.22 -5.84
N GLU A 85 -23.86 0.86 -5.00
CA GLU A 85 -23.81 2.31 -4.78
C GLU A 85 -22.49 2.74 -4.13
N LEU A 86 -22.03 1.98 -3.13
CA LEU A 86 -20.73 2.22 -2.47
C LEU A 86 -19.57 2.00 -3.45
N GLN A 87 -19.63 0.94 -4.27
CA GLN A 87 -18.60 0.67 -5.28
C GLN A 87 -18.51 1.79 -6.32
N ALA A 88 -19.66 2.29 -6.78
CA ALA A 88 -19.71 3.41 -7.72
C ALA A 88 -19.10 4.68 -7.10
N TRP A 89 -19.43 4.98 -5.85
CA TRP A 89 -18.85 6.10 -5.12
C TRP A 89 -17.33 5.96 -4.90
N LEU A 90 -16.87 4.77 -4.50
CA LEU A 90 -15.43 4.48 -4.34
C LEU A 90 -14.67 4.65 -5.66
N ASN A 91 -15.21 4.17 -6.76
CA ASN A 91 -14.61 4.30 -8.08
C ASN A 91 -14.52 5.77 -8.52
N SER A 92 -15.59 6.54 -8.36
CA SER A 92 -15.58 7.97 -8.67
C SER A 92 -14.62 8.74 -7.77
N LEU A 93 -14.61 8.46 -6.47
CA LEU A 93 -13.66 9.07 -5.54
C LEU A 93 -12.21 8.82 -5.96
N TYR A 94 -11.87 7.56 -6.23
CA TYR A 94 -10.50 7.13 -6.47
C TYR A 94 -9.97 7.55 -7.86
N HIS A 95 -10.75 7.30 -8.92
CA HIS A 95 -10.28 7.48 -10.30
C HIS A 95 -10.56 8.87 -10.89
N GLU A 96 -11.55 9.60 -10.34
CA GLU A 96 -11.97 10.88 -10.90
C GLU A 96 -11.64 12.04 -9.95
N ARG A 97 -12.21 12.01 -8.76
CA ARG A 97 -12.18 13.16 -7.84
C ARG A 97 -10.83 13.34 -7.17
N LEU A 98 -10.14 12.24 -6.83
CA LEU A 98 -8.78 12.26 -6.27
C LEU A 98 -7.70 12.26 -7.35
N ASN A 99 -8.04 12.09 -8.62
CA ASN A 99 -7.05 12.01 -9.71
C ASN A 99 -6.05 13.20 -9.73
N PRO A 100 -6.47 14.46 -9.52
CA PRO A 100 -5.54 15.60 -9.53
C PRO A 100 -4.57 15.64 -8.34
N PHE A 101 -4.83 14.85 -7.31
CA PHE A 101 -4.08 14.87 -6.05
C PHE A 101 -3.17 13.67 -5.85
N TRP A 102 -3.25 12.66 -6.73
CA TRP A 102 -2.33 11.53 -6.65
C TRP A 102 -0.89 11.98 -6.94
N PRO A 103 0.09 11.51 -6.16
CA PRO A 103 1.50 11.72 -6.48
C PRO A 103 1.86 10.98 -7.79
N PRO A 104 2.85 11.48 -8.56
CA PRO A 104 3.23 10.88 -9.85
C PRO A 104 3.68 9.42 -9.75
N GLU A 105 4.24 9.01 -8.62
CA GLU A 105 4.67 7.64 -8.34
C GLU A 105 3.50 6.64 -8.33
N ARG A 106 2.27 7.15 -8.27
CA ARG A 106 1.05 6.33 -8.35
C ARG A 106 0.97 5.51 -9.64
N ILE A 107 1.55 5.99 -10.74
CA ILE A 107 1.58 5.28 -12.03
C ILE A 107 2.16 3.86 -11.89
N HIS A 108 3.16 3.66 -11.03
CA HIS A 108 3.77 2.36 -10.80
C HIS A 108 2.82 1.39 -10.10
N VAL A 109 1.97 1.90 -9.20
CA VAL A 109 0.94 1.09 -8.53
C VAL A 109 -0.14 0.67 -9.51
N ASP A 110 -0.60 1.60 -10.36
CA ASP A 110 -1.60 1.33 -11.39
C ASP A 110 -1.10 0.34 -12.45
N ALA A 111 0.22 0.33 -12.71
CA ALA A 111 0.89 -0.66 -13.54
C ALA A 111 1.19 -1.98 -12.82
N CYS A 112 0.72 -2.19 -11.59
CA CYS A 112 1.06 -3.36 -10.75
C CYS A 112 2.58 -3.58 -10.64
N TYR A 113 3.36 -2.49 -10.63
CA TYR A 113 4.83 -2.46 -10.64
C TYR A 113 5.49 -3.08 -11.87
N ALA A 114 4.75 -3.30 -12.97
CA ALA A 114 5.27 -3.95 -14.17
C ALA A 114 6.28 -3.09 -14.95
N ASP A 115 6.23 -1.79 -14.76
CA ASP A 115 7.11 -0.79 -15.36
C ASP A 115 8.42 -0.55 -14.58
N LEU A 116 8.55 -1.14 -13.38
CA LEU A 116 9.76 -1.07 -12.57
C LEU A 116 10.68 -2.27 -12.88
N GLU A 117 11.99 -2.04 -12.83
CA GLU A 117 12.98 -3.10 -13.04
C GLU A 117 13.03 -4.05 -11.83
N PHE A 118 12.61 -5.30 -12.04
CA PHE A 118 12.78 -6.36 -11.03
C PHE A 118 14.20 -6.97 -11.13
N PRO A 119 14.90 -7.25 -10.01
CA PRO A 119 16.31 -7.63 -10.04
C PRO A 119 16.59 -9.09 -10.43
N GLY A 120 15.69 -9.76 -11.10
CA GLY A 120 15.82 -11.16 -11.52
C GLY A 120 14.66 -11.59 -12.41
N CYS A 121 14.50 -12.91 -12.61
CA CYS A 121 13.31 -13.45 -13.24
C CYS A 121 12.15 -13.39 -12.27
N ASP A 122 11.06 -12.77 -12.69
CA ASP A 122 9.88 -12.57 -11.84
C ASP A 122 8.62 -13.15 -12.45
N GLN A 123 7.62 -13.26 -11.61
CA GLN A 123 6.27 -13.68 -11.93
C GLN A 123 5.27 -12.76 -11.21
N PRO A 124 4.05 -12.58 -11.76
CA PRO A 124 2.98 -11.91 -11.04
C PRO A 124 2.61 -12.72 -9.79
N LEU A 125 2.03 -12.07 -8.81
CA LEU A 125 1.47 -12.78 -7.65
C LEU A 125 0.38 -13.78 -8.10
N PRO A 126 0.20 -14.89 -7.36
CA PRO A 126 -0.90 -15.81 -7.62
C PRO A 126 -2.25 -15.10 -7.62
N GLN A 127 -3.13 -15.46 -8.57
CA GLN A 127 -4.46 -14.87 -8.66
C GLN A 127 -5.32 -15.23 -7.44
N GLY A 128 -6.26 -14.35 -7.11
CA GLY A 128 -7.24 -14.56 -6.03
C GLY A 128 -6.72 -14.22 -4.64
N LEU A 129 -5.47 -13.79 -4.49
CA LEU A 129 -4.98 -13.26 -3.23
C LEU A 129 -5.63 -11.93 -2.94
N LYS A 130 -6.13 -11.76 -1.72
CA LYS A 130 -6.79 -10.53 -1.29
C LYS A 130 -6.69 -10.34 0.22
N ILE A 131 -6.70 -9.11 0.65
CA ILE A 131 -7.01 -8.73 2.03
C ILE A 131 -8.53 -8.73 2.16
N THR A 132 -9.04 -9.30 3.23
CA THR A 132 -10.47 -9.28 3.56
C THR A 132 -10.64 -8.58 4.89
N GLU A 133 -11.40 -7.50 4.88
CA GLU A 133 -11.67 -6.68 6.07
C GLU A 133 -13.15 -6.62 6.37
N HIS A 134 -13.46 -6.51 7.65
CA HIS A 134 -14.81 -6.31 8.16
C HIS A 134 -14.90 -4.91 8.75
N TRP A 135 -15.20 -3.94 7.90
CA TRP A 135 -15.16 -2.53 8.26
C TRP A 135 -16.54 -1.96 8.53
N THR A 136 -16.59 -1.13 9.56
CA THR A 136 -17.64 -0.13 9.74
C THR A 136 -17.41 1.03 8.74
N GLN A 137 -18.38 1.91 8.65
CA GLN A 137 -18.23 3.15 7.88
C GLN A 137 -17.04 4.00 8.37
N ASN A 138 -16.82 4.06 9.68
CA ASN A 138 -15.71 4.80 10.26
C ASN A 138 -14.35 4.16 9.91
N ASP A 139 -14.27 2.84 9.88
CA ASP A 139 -13.05 2.14 9.50
C ASP A 139 -12.71 2.42 8.03
N LEU A 140 -13.71 2.38 7.14
CA LEU A 140 -13.51 2.72 5.72
C LEU A 140 -13.08 4.17 5.55
N LEU A 141 -13.70 5.12 6.25
CA LEU A 141 -13.32 6.52 6.23
C LEU A 141 -11.89 6.71 6.75
N GLY A 142 -11.54 6.02 7.84
CA GLY A 142 -10.18 5.98 8.37
C GLY A 142 -9.16 5.46 7.35
N PHE A 143 -9.47 4.36 6.68
CA PHE A 143 -8.62 3.83 5.61
C PHE A 143 -8.45 4.82 4.44
N ILE A 144 -9.54 5.40 3.94
CA ILE A 144 -9.49 6.41 2.87
C ILE A 144 -8.63 7.62 3.29
N SER A 145 -8.70 8.02 4.56
CA SER A 145 -7.90 9.14 5.08
C SER A 145 -6.39 8.89 5.01
N THR A 146 -5.95 7.64 4.90
CA THR A 146 -4.53 7.29 4.74
C THR A 146 -4.02 7.46 3.31
N TRP A 147 -4.91 7.60 2.32
CA TRP A 147 -4.50 7.73 0.93
C TRP A 147 -3.71 9.01 0.70
N SER A 148 -2.59 8.88 -0.02
CA SER A 148 -1.70 10.02 -0.30
C SER A 148 -2.43 11.15 -1.05
N ALA A 149 -3.33 10.82 -1.98
CA ALA A 149 -4.14 11.81 -2.68
C ALA A 149 -5.06 12.60 -1.74
N LEU A 150 -5.70 11.94 -0.76
CA LEU A 150 -6.55 12.65 0.19
C LEU A 150 -5.73 13.54 1.12
N ARG A 151 -4.55 13.10 1.54
CA ARG A 151 -3.62 13.94 2.30
C ARG A 151 -3.16 15.16 1.50
N ASN A 152 -2.83 14.97 0.21
CA ASN A 152 -2.45 16.07 -0.68
C ASN A 152 -3.62 17.05 -0.91
N ALA A 153 -4.84 16.53 -1.11
CA ALA A 153 -6.03 17.38 -1.20
C ALA A 153 -6.25 18.20 0.09
N ASN A 154 -6.12 17.56 1.26
CA ASN A 154 -6.28 18.25 2.55
C ASN A 154 -5.27 19.38 2.76
N GLN A 155 -4.06 19.26 2.23
CA GLN A 155 -3.05 20.32 2.28
C GLN A 155 -3.39 21.53 1.39
N GLN A 156 -4.32 21.37 0.46
CA GLN A 156 -4.72 22.38 -0.52
C GLN A 156 -6.10 23.01 -0.25
N VAL A 157 -6.77 22.66 0.85
CA VAL A 157 -8.17 23.08 1.12
C VAL A 157 -8.35 24.60 1.18
N ASP A 158 -7.34 25.35 1.56
CA ASP A 158 -7.41 26.81 1.67
C ASP A 158 -7.35 27.49 0.30
N ASP A 159 -6.60 26.93 -0.65
CA ASP A 159 -6.31 27.52 -1.96
C ASP A 159 -7.04 26.81 -3.13
N ASN A 160 -7.72 25.71 -2.87
CA ASN A 160 -8.34 24.86 -3.88
C ASN A 160 -9.78 24.49 -3.51
N ASP A 161 -10.75 25.08 -4.23
CA ASP A 161 -12.18 24.87 -3.98
C ASP A 161 -12.61 23.39 -4.19
N GLN A 162 -12.00 22.69 -5.15
CA GLN A 162 -12.27 21.26 -5.37
C GLN A 162 -11.80 20.43 -4.18
N ALA A 163 -10.60 20.68 -3.67
CA ALA A 163 -10.07 20.01 -2.48
C ALA A 163 -10.96 20.27 -1.26
N ARG A 164 -11.33 21.52 -1.05
CA ARG A 164 -12.22 21.94 0.05
C ARG A 164 -13.57 21.24 -0.03
N PHE A 165 -14.19 21.22 -1.20
CA PHE A 165 -15.47 20.55 -1.40
C PHE A 165 -15.38 19.06 -1.10
N LEU A 166 -14.35 18.38 -1.63
CA LEU A 166 -14.12 16.96 -1.44
C LEU A 166 -13.97 16.61 0.04
N ILE A 167 -13.06 17.31 0.75
CA ILE A 167 -12.78 17.02 2.17
C ILE A 167 -14.01 17.26 3.04
N ASN A 168 -14.74 18.34 2.82
CA ASN A 168 -15.89 18.72 3.64
C ASN A 168 -17.10 17.78 3.46
N ASN A 169 -17.24 17.13 2.31
CA ASN A 169 -18.42 16.32 2.01
C ASN A 169 -18.18 14.82 2.10
N LEU A 170 -16.93 14.36 2.25
CA LEU A 170 -16.56 12.95 2.16
C LEU A 170 -17.35 12.05 3.11
N SER A 171 -17.52 12.47 4.37
CA SER A 171 -18.23 11.70 5.39
C SER A 171 -19.74 11.65 5.12
N ASP A 172 -20.32 12.77 4.71
CA ASP A 172 -21.77 12.86 4.43
C ASP A 172 -22.15 12.05 3.19
N GLU A 173 -21.29 12.08 2.17
CA GLU A 173 -21.49 11.28 0.96
C GLU A 173 -21.38 9.77 1.26
N LEU A 174 -20.37 9.37 2.06
CA LEU A 174 -20.24 7.98 2.47
C LEU A 174 -21.49 7.52 3.26
N ASN A 175 -22.03 8.36 4.15
CA ASN A 175 -23.28 8.09 4.85
C ASN A 175 -24.47 7.81 3.91
N GLN A 176 -24.53 8.50 2.77
CA GLN A 176 -25.63 8.35 1.80
C GLN A 176 -25.55 7.03 1.03
N VAL A 177 -24.34 6.55 0.73
CA VAL A 177 -24.12 5.33 -0.07
C VAL A 177 -23.86 4.08 0.79
N TRP A 178 -23.72 4.23 2.10
CA TRP A 178 -23.56 3.10 3.01
C TRP A 178 -24.89 2.38 3.19
N PRO A 179 -24.94 1.02 3.07
CA PRO A 179 -26.17 0.26 3.24
C PRO A 179 -26.79 0.47 4.62
N GLN A 180 -28.03 0.97 4.66
CA GLN A 180 -28.73 1.39 5.88
C GLN A 180 -28.92 0.27 6.92
N ASN A 181 -28.87 -0.99 6.52
CA ASN A 181 -29.10 -2.15 7.39
C ASN A 181 -27.82 -2.91 7.75
N SER A 182 -26.65 -2.29 7.55
CA SER A 182 -25.37 -2.95 7.78
C SER A 182 -24.46 -2.11 8.68
N ASP A 183 -24.16 -2.62 9.86
CA ASP A 183 -23.18 -1.97 10.76
C ASP A 183 -21.75 -2.14 10.21
N GLN A 184 -21.49 -3.28 9.56
CA GLN A 184 -20.20 -3.62 8.95
C GLN A 184 -20.40 -4.22 7.56
N LEU A 185 -19.40 -4.03 6.70
CA LEU A 185 -19.31 -4.67 5.39
C LEU A 185 -18.04 -5.51 5.30
N THR A 186 -18.15 -6.63 4.61
CA THR A 186 -16.96 -7.39 4.18
C THR A 186 -16.44 -6.78 2.89
N LEU A 187 -15.26 -6.19 2.94
CA LEU A 187 -14.62 -5.52 1.81
C LEU A 187 -13.33 -6.26 1.43
N HIS A 188 -13.02 -6.22 0.16
CA HIS A 188 -11.87 -6.92 -0.40
C HIS A 188 -10.91 -5.94 -1.09
N LEU A 189 -9.62 -6.09 -0.76
CA LEU A 189 -8.53 -5.41 -1.46
C LEU A 189 -7.70 -6.49 -2.17
N PRO A 190 -7.86 -6.67 -3.48
CA PRO A 190 -7.07 -7.63 -4.23
C PRO A 190 -5.58 -7.30 -4.08
N LEU A 191 -4.76 -8.33 -3.84
CA LEU A 191 -3.31 -8.16 -3.81
C LEU A 191 -2.76 -8.17 -5.23
N MET A 192 -1.82 -7.29 -5.47
CA MET A 192 -1.09 -7.19 -6.73
C MET A 192 0.42 -7.11 -6.46
N GLY A 193 1.21 -7.39 -7.46
CA GLY A 193 2.66 -7.27 -7.38
C GLY A 193 3.40 -8.39 -8.08
N ARG A 194 4.67 -8.53 -7.74
CA ARG A 194 5.61 -9.44 -8.42
C ARG A 194 6.46 -10.17 -7.39
N TRP A 195 6.90 -11.36 -7.73
CA TRP A 195 7.83 -12.13 -6.92
C TRP A 195 8.83 -12.91 -7.78
N GLY A 196 9.95 -13.23 -7.20
CA GLY A 196 10.97 -14.04 -7.86
C GLY A 196 12.04 -14.54 -6.91
N VAL A 197 12.80 -15.51 -7.37
CA VAL A 197 13.96 -16.05 -6.67
C VAL A 197 15.21 -15.48 -7.31
N LEU A 198 16.10 -14.91 -6.48
CA LEU A 198 17.35 -14.37 -6.97
C LEU A 198 18.44 -15.44 -6.95
N PRO A 199 19.30 -15.50 -8.01
CA PRO A 199 20.37 -16.48 -8.11
C PRO A 199 21.45 -16.36 -7.04
#